data_033ea4b8c81aed775018f6e923f213c4
#
_entry.id   033ea4b8c81aed775018f6e923f213c4
#
_cell.length_a   1.000
_cell.length_b   1.000
_cell.length_c   1.000
_cell.angle_alpha   90.00
_cell.angle_beta   90.00
_cell.angle_gamma   90.00
#
_symmetry.space_group_name_H-M   'P 1'
#
loop_
_entity.id
_entity.type
_entity.pdbx_description
1 polymer ?
#
loop_
_entity_poly.entity_id
_entity_poly.type
_entity_poly.pdbx_seq_one_letter_code
_entity_poly.pdbx_strand_id
1 'polypeptide(L)'
;QAMSVDVIRPRTWPECRDFACFLGGGNPALPDDAVYSMAHYQSVCQVYGEPTPVLEKYDTLFIDSITVAGRLCFSWGQNQPECRSDRTGKLDTRAVYGLQGREMMAWLTQLQHIRDKNVIFVGILDEKVDDYGRATFDLQIEGAKTGRELPGIVDEVITMTNLTSDDGQQFRGFVCHTMNQWGYPAKDRSGRLDMIEEPHLGKLMQKMSSGVPQVERPMAFTNPTEVSIAEGDNNNA
;
A
#
# COMPACT_ATOMS: atom_id res chain seq x y z
N GLN A 1 20.02 -15.52 12.11
CA GLN A 1 21.09 -14.59 11.69
C GLN A 1 20.41 -13.24 11.39
N ALA A 2 20.72 -12.20 12.16
CA ALA A 2 20.22 -10.87 11.85
C ALA A 2 20.78 -10.42 10.50
N MET A 3 19.94 -10.09 9.55
CA MET A 3 20.37 -9.52 8.29
C MET A 3 21.00 -8.15 8.57
N SER A 4 22.19 -7.91 8.04
CA SER A 4 22.82 -6.59 8.07
C SER A 4 22.16 -5.72 7.00
N VAL A 5 21.18 -4.91 7.41
CA VAL A 5 20.53 -3.91 6.56
C VAL A 5 20.70 -2.55 7.19
N ASP A 6 20.81 -1.52 6.38
CA ASP A 6 20.81 -0.15 6.88
C ASP A 6 19.38 0.21 7.33
N VAL A 7 19.27 0.78 8.52
CA VAL A 7 17.99 1.12 9.13
C VAL A 7 17.98 2.60 9.51
N ILE A 8 16.98 3.32 9.00
CA ILE A 8 16.66 4.68 9.39
C ILE A 8 15.45 4.62 10.34
N ARG A 9 15.49 5.37 11.44
CA ARG A 9 14.43 5.36 12.46
C ARG A 9 13.91 6.76 12.72
N PRO A 10 13.02 7.30 11.89
CA PRO A 10 12.38 8.58 12.15
C PRO A 10 11.62 8.53 13.48
N ARG A 11 11.73 9.59 14.26
CA ARG A 11 11.04 9.73 15.55
C ARG A 11 9.92 10.76 15.51
N THR A 12 9.90 11.56 14.46
CA THR A 12 8.94 12.64 14.25
C THR A 12 8.36 12.59 12.85
N TRP A 13 7.20 13.19 12.67
CA TRP A 13 6.59 13.30 11.34
C TRP A 13 7.43 14.13 10.36
N PRO A 14 8.00 15.29 10.74
CA PRO A 14 8.95 15.99 9.86
C PRO A 14 10.09 15.10 9.36
N GLU A 15 10.73 14.30 10.22
CA GLU A 15 11.76 13.37 9.77
C GLU A 15 11.24 12.34 8.76
N CYS A 16 10.00 11.84 8.93
CA CYS A 16 9.39 10.95 7.93
C CYS A 16 9.25 11.65 6.57
N ARG A 17 8.85 12.93 6.56
CA ARG A 17 8.75 13.74 5.34
C ARG A 17 10.12 14.00 4.71
N ASP A 18 11.11 14.33 5.54
CA ASP A 18 12.47 14.59 5.08
C ASP A 18 13.07 13.37 4.38
N PHE A 19 12.91 12.18 4.95
CA PHE A 19 13.38 10.94 4.32
C PHE A 19 12.61 10.60 3.05
N ALA A 20 11.29 10.84 2.99
CA ALA A 20 10.52 10.66 1.77
C ALA A 20 10.99 11.64 0.68
N CYS A 21 11.29 12.89 1.05
CA CYS A 21 11.86 13.89 0.15
C CYS A 21 13.28 13.51 -0.31
N PHE A 22 14.12 13.06 0.62
CA PHE A 22 15.48 12.61 0.34
C PHE A 22 15.52 11.48 -0.70
N LEU A 23 14.66 10.47 -0.55
CA LEU A 23 14.65 9.30 -1.42
C LEU A 23 13.88 9.56 -2.74
N GLY A 24 12.79 10.33 -2.69
CA GLY A 24 11.91 10.57 -3.85
C GLY A 24 12.31 11.78 -4.69
N GLY A 25 13.23 12.63 -4.18
CA GLY A 25 13.62 13.87 -4.84
C GLY A 25 12.62 15.00 -4.64
N GLY A 26 12.98 16.20 -5.11
CA GLY A 26 12.13 17.38 -5.07
C GLY A 26 11.23 17.48 -6.30
N ASN A 27 10.01 17.97 -6.10
CA ASN A 27 9.07 18.25 -7.18
C ASN A 27 9.22 19.71 -7.64
N PRO A 28 9.69 19.95 -8.88
CA PRO A 28 9.90 21.31 -9.37
C PRO A 28 8.59 22.08 -9.66
N ALA A 29 7.44 21.40 -9.67
CA ALA A 29 6.15 22.02 -9.86
C ALA A 29 5.57 22.63 -8.56
N LEU A 30 6.17 22.33 -7.41
CA LEU A 30 5.72 22.87 -6.12
C LEU A 30 6.41 24.19 -5.80
N PRO A 31 5.72 25.13 -5.11
CA PRO A 31 6.34 26.35 -4.62
C PRO A 31 7.40 26.04 -3.57
N ASP A 32 8.40 26.90 -3.44
CA ASP A 32 9.59 26.64 -2.62
C ASP A 32 9.30 26.43 -1.13
N ASP A 33 8.22 26.98 -0.61
CA ASP A 33 7.76 26.81 0.77
C ASP A 33 6.99 25.51 1.02
N ALA A 34 6.68 24.78 -0.03
CA ALA A 34 5.95 23.51 0.09
C ALA A 34 6.85 22.35 0.50
N VAL A 35 6.28 21.43 1.25
CA VAL A 35 6.90 20.12 1.52
C VAL A 35 7.05 19.38 0.18
N TYR A 36 8.19 18.70 0.00
CA TYR A 36 8.59 18.01 -1.25
C TYR A 36 8.93 18.93 -2.44
N SER A 37 9.05 20.25 -2.23
CA SER A 37 9.60 21.17 -3.23
C SER A 37 11.09 20.94 -3.49
N MET A 38 11.62 21.59 -4.53
CA MET A 38 13.07 21.57 -4.78
C MET A 38 13.87 22.22 -3.63
N ALA A 39 13.34 23.27 -3.00
CA ALA A 39 13.98 23.93 -1.86
C ALA A 39 13.99 22.99 -0.63
N HIS A 40 12.90 22.28 -0.37
CA HIS A 40 12.87 21.25 0.68
C HIS A 40 13.89 20.15 0.41
N TYR A 41 13.95 19.60 -0.80
CA TYR A 41 14.93 18.59 -1.19
C TYR A 41 16.37 19.06 -0.99
N GLN A 42 16.70 20.27 -1.42
CA GLN A 42 18.04 20.85 -1.22
C GLN A 42 18.40 20.97 0.26
N SER A 43 17.46 21.41 1.11
CA SER A 43 17.70 21.52 2.54
C SER A 43 17.92 20.16 3.19
N VAL A 44 17.17 19.14 2.76
CA VAL A 44 17.34 17.77 3.25
C VAL A 44 18.69 17.19 2.81
N CYS A 45 19.11 17.40 1.57
CA CYS A 45 20.43 16.97 1.09
C CYS A 45 21.59 17.68 1.83
N GLN A 46 21.41 18.91 2.29
CA GLN A 46 22.41 19.58 3.13
C GLN A 46 22.61 18.86 4.47
N VAL A 47 21.56 18.22 5.00
CA VAL A 47 21.62 17.51 6.30
C VAL A 47 22.11 16.07 6.13
N TYR A 48 21.60 15.35 5.14
CA TYR A 48 21.82 13.90 5.00
C TYR A 48 22.82 13.54 3.89
N GLY A 49 23.29 14.52 3.09
CA GLY A 49 24.12 14.28 1.92
C GLY A 49 23.33 13.93 0.68
N GLU A 50 24.00 13.34 -0.32
CA GLU A 50 23.37 12.94 -1.58
C GLU A 50 22.69 11.58 -1.43
N PRO A 51 21.45 11.39 -1.99
CA PRO A 51 20.73 10.13 -1.88
C PRO A 51 21.29 9.02 -2.79
N THR A 52 22.05 9.37 -3.83
CA THR A 52 22.56 8.43 -4.85
C THR A 52 23.24 7.19 -4.25
N PRO A 53 24.18 7.31 -3.27
CA PRO A 53 24.83 6.13 -2.71
C PRO A 53 23.87 5.15 -2.02
N VAL A 54 22.79 5.67 -1.42
CA VAL A 54 21.75 4.84 -0.78
C VAL A 54 20.88 4.17 -1.85
N LEU A 55 20.47 4.94 -2.86
CA LEU A 55 19.62 4.44 -3.93
C LEU A 55 20.35 3.43 -4.83
N GLU A 56 21.64 3.58 -5.07
CA GLU A 56 22.42 2.60 -5.81
C GLU A 56 22.66 1.30 -5.04
N LYS A 57 22.71 1.38 -3.72
CA LYS A 57 22.95 0.22 -2.85
C LYS A 57 21.74 -0.71 -2.70
N TYR A 58 20.52 -0.19 -2.79
CA TYR A 58 19.30 -0.93 -2.48
C TYR A 58 18.28 -0.88 -3.62
N ASP A 59 17.79 -2.04 -4.03
CA ASP A 59 16.70 -2.17 -5.01
C ASP A 59 15.32 -2.09 -4.34
N THR A 60 15.25 -2.26 -3.02
CA THR A 60 14.00 -2.31 -2.26
C THR A 60 14.10 -1.46 -0.99
N LEU A 61 13.10 -0.63 -0.80
CA LEU A 61 12.88 0.18 0.39
C LEU A 61 11.72 -0.42 1.19
N PHE A 62 11.94 -0.64 2.48
CA PHE A 62 10.98 -1.29 3.36
C PHE A 62 10.54 -0.31 4.45
N ILE A 63 9.25 0.04 4.47
CA ILE A 63 8.66 0.99 5.41
C ILE A 63 7.89 0.20 6.48
N ASP A 64 8.50 0.01 7.65
CA ASP A 64 7.92 -0.73 8.77
C ASP A 64 7.75 0.19 9.99
N SER A 65 6.55 0.71 10.21
CA SER A 65 5.30 0.49 9.52
C SER A 65 4.56 1.80 9.25
N ILE A 66 3.68 1.80 8.26
CA ILE A 66 2.80 2.95 8.00
C ILE A 66 1.83 3.20 9.16
N THR A 67 1.50 2.18 9.95
CA THR A 67 0.71 2.32 11.18
C THR A 67 1.42 3.24 12.19
N VAL A 68 2.74 3.05 12.38
CA VAL A 68 3.54 3.92 13.27
C VAL A 68 3.69 5.30 12.68
N ALA A 69 3.98 5.42 11.38
CA ALA A 69 4.07 6.70 10.68
C ALA A 69 2.76 7.51 10.82
N GLY A 70 1.60 6.84 10.70
CA GLY A 70 0.29 7.46 10.92
C GLY A 70 0.12 8.05 12.33
N ARG A 71 0.59 7.36 13.36
CA ARG A 71 0.57 7.86 14.75
C ARG A 71 1.50 9.07 14.95
N LEU A 72 2.69 9.06 14.33
CA LEU A 72 3.59 10.22 14.35
C LEU A 72 2.96 11.42 13.66
N CYS A 73 2.31 11.20 12.51
CA CYS A 73 1.60 12.23 11.77
C CYS A 73 0.45 12.82 12.60
N PHE A 74 -0.37 11.98 13.23
CA PHE A 74 -1.47 12.42 14.08
C PHE A 74 -0.97 13.26 15.27
N SER A 75 0.05 12.77 15.98
CA SER A 75 0.65 13.48 17.12
C SER A 75 1.24 14.83 16.72
N TRP A 76 1.87 14.91 15.55
CA TRP A 76 2.36 16.16 14.98
C TRP A 76 1.21 17.11 14.64
N GLY A 77 0.14 16.59 14.00
CA GLY A 77 -1.05 17.34 13.62
C GLY A 77 -1.76 18.00 14.82
N GLN A 78 -1.78 17.34 15.99
CA GLN A 78 -2.34 17.91 17.22
C GLN A 78 -1.65 19.20 17.68
N ASN A 79 -0.42 19.44 17.24
CA ASN A 79 0.37 20.62 17.60
C ASN A 79 0.33 21.71 16.51
N GLN A 80 -0.36 21.48 15.39
CA GLN A 80 -0.40 22.46 14.32
C GLN A 80 -1.43 23.56 14.63
N PRO A 81 -1.11 24.83 14.31
CA PRO A 81 -2.01 25.96 14.54
C PRO A 81 -3.37 25.79 13.85
N GLU A 82 -3.38 25.28 12.62
CA GLU A 82 -4.57 25.05 11.80
C GLU A 82 -5.54 23.99 12.39
N CYS A 83 -5.06 23.21 13.35
CA CYS A 83 -5.88 22.23 14.07
C CYS A 83 -6.48 22.79 15.35
N ARG A 84 -6.45 24.11 15.55
CA ARG A 84 -7.05 24.78 16.69
C ARG A 84 -8.23 25.63 16.24
N SER A 85 -9.29 25.59 17.05
CA SER A 85 -10.47 26.42 16.83
C SER A 85 -10.12 27.91 17.00
N ASP A 86 -10.36 28.72 15.98
CA ASP A 86 -10.13 30.17 16.00
C ASP A 86 -10.90 30.85 17.14
N ARG A 87 -12.08 30.32 17.49
CA ARG A 87 -12.95 30.89 18.52
C ARG A 87 -12.51 30.57 19.95
N THR A 88 -11.98 29.35 20.18
CA THR A 88 -11.76 28.85 21.56
C THR A 88 -10.30 28.51 21.85
N GLY A 89 -9.42 28.47 20.83
CA GLY A 89 -8.05 28.00 20.93
C GLY A 89 -7.92 26.50 21.25
N LYS A 90 -9.04 25.80 21.43
CA LYS A 90 -9.04 24.36 21.75
C LYS A 90 -8.74 23.52 20.51
N LEU A 91 -8.16 22.35 20.73
CA LEU A 91 -7.89 21.38 19.69
C LEU A 91 -9.20 20.97 18.97
N ASP A 92 -9.18 21.06 17.65
CA ASP A 92 -10.22 20.50 16.77
C ASP A 92 -9.74 19.15 16.21
N THR A 93 -10.21 18.08 16.81
CA THR A 93 -9.84 16.71 16.42
C THR A 93 -10.22 16.39 14.96
N ARG A 94 -11.30 16.98 14.42
CA ARG A 94 -11.69 16.79 13.02
C ARG A 94 -10.67 17.42 12.08
N ALA A 95 -10.18 18.61 12.43
CA ALA A 95 -9.10 19.27 11.68
C ALA A 95 -7.81 18.43 11.71
N VAL A 96 -7.46 17.83 12.86
CA VAL A 96 -6.30 16.92 12.99
C VAL A 96 -6.43 15.73 12.03
N TYR A 97 -7.58 15.04 12.00
CA TYR A 97 -7.79 13.93 11.07
C TYR A 97 -7.75 14.38 9.59
N GLY A 98 -8.29 15.56 9.30
CA GLY A 98 -8.24 16.14 7.96
C GLY A 98 -6.80 16.44 7.52
N LEU A 99 -6.00 17.03 8.40
CA LEU A 99 -4.58 17.31 8.16
C LEU A 99 -3.80 16.02 7.99
N GLN A 100 -3.95 15.08 8.91
CA GLN A 100 -3.29 13.77 8.84
C GLN A 100 -3.57 13.05 7.52
N GLY A 101 -4.84 13.03 7.08
CA GLY A 101 -5.19 12.40 5.81
C GLY A 101 -4.45 13.03 4.62
N ARG A 102 -4.37 14.37 4.56
CA ARG A 102 -3.61 15.07 3.50
C ARG A 102 -2.11 14.76 3.55
N GLU A 103 -1.52 14.83 4.74
CA GLU A 103 -0.11 14.59 4.98
C GLU A 103 0.31 13.16 4.63
N MET A 104 -0.46 12.17 5.12
CA MET A 104 -0.20 10.76 4.83
C MET A 104 -0.30 10.46 3.33
N MET A 105 -1.32 11.01 2.63
CA MET A 105 -1.45 10.82 1.20
C MET A 105 -0.30 11.46 0.42
N ALA A 106 0.12 12.67 0.78
CA ALA A 106 1.27 13.32 0.17
C ALA A 106 2.56 12.53 0.39
N TRP A 107 2.77 12.01 1.61
CA TRP A 107 3.94 11.20 1.97
C TRP A 107 3.99 9.87 1.20
N LEU A 108 2.86 9.14 1.12
CA LEU A 108 2.76 7.90 0.37
C LEU A 108 2.98 8.12 -1.13
N THR A 109 2.40 9.20 -1.68
CA THR A 109 2.60 9.58 -3.08
C THR A 109 4.05 9.95 -3.36
N GLN A 110 4.72 10.67 -2.46
CA GLN A 110 6.14 11.00 -2.59
C GLN A 110 7.00 9.73 -2.64
N LEU A 111 6.73 8.76 -1.78
CA LEU A 111 7.43 7.48 -1.76
C LEU A 111 7.12 6.62 -3.00
N GLN A 112 5.90 6.66 -3.52
CA GLN A 112 5.52 5.97 -4.77
C GLN A 112 6.33 6.48 -5.97
N HIS A 113 6.75 7.75 -5.97
CA HIS A 113 7.50 8.35 -7.07
C HIS A 113 9.01 8.04 -7.04
N ILE A 114 9.50 7.26 -6.08
CA ILE A 114 10.90 6.82 -6.07
C ILE A 114 11.11 5.89 -7.27
N ARG A 115 11.95 6.34 -8.21
CA ARG A 115 12.16 5.65 -9.48
C ARG A 115 13.03 4.42 -9.29
N ASP A 116 12.72 3.38 -10.08
CA ASP A 116 13.52 2.16 -10.20
C ASP A 116 13.74 1.43 -8.86
N LYS A 117 12.81 1.60 -7.91
CA LYS A 117 12.84 0.94 -6.60
C LYS A 117 11.52 0.26 -6.29
N ASN A 118 11.61 -0.86 -5.61
CA ASN A 118 10.45 -1.46 -4.98
C ASN A 118 10.24 -0.78 -3.63
N VAL A 119 9.05 -0.27 -3.40
CA VAL A 119 8.67 0.34 -2.11
C VAL A 119 7.62 -0.53 -1.45
N ILE A 120 7.97 -1.12 -0.31
CA ILE A 120 7.10 -2.02 0.44
C ILE A 120 6.64 -1.32 1.71
N PHE A 121 5.34 -1.14 1.82
CA PHE A 121 4.69 -0.61 3.03
C PHE A 121 4.15 -1.76 3.88
N VAL A 122 4.51 -1.78 5.14
CA VAL A 122 3.95 -2.72 6.12
C VAL A 122 2.93 -2.00 6.99
N GLY A 123 1.80 -2.64 7.23
CA GLY A 123 0.77 -2.15 8.12
C GLY A 123 0.11 -3.27 8.90
N ILE A 124 -0.51 -2.93 10.01
CA ILE A 124 -1.28 -3.85 10.83
C ILE A 124 -2.74 -3.79 10.38
N LEU A 125 -3.42 -4.94 10.36
CA LEU A 125 -4.85 -5.01 10.12
C LEU A 125 -5.63 -5.01 11.42
N ASP A 126 -6.72 -4.26 11.45
CA ASP A 126 -7.77 -4.33 12.47
C ASP A 126 -8.90 -5.21 11.95
N GLU A 127 -9.31 -6.17 12.75
CA GLU A 127 -10.51 -6.93 12.52
C GLU A 127 -11.72 -6.21 13.12
N LYS A 128 -12.75 -6.03 12.31
CA LYS A 128 -14.05 -5.50 12.72
C LYS A 128 -15.11 -6.53 12.40
N VAL A 129 -15.99 -6.79 13.34
CA VAL A 129 -17.13 -7.68 13.14
C VAL A 129 -18.38 -6.82 13.01
N ASP A 130 -19.13 -7.01 11.91
CA ASP A 130 -20.41 -6.31 11.69
C ASP A 130 -21.53 -6.91 12.55
N ASP A 131 -22.70 -6.25 12.55
CA ASP A 131 -23.88 -6.68 13.32
C ASP A 131 -24.41 -8.06 12.87
N TYR A 132 -23.95 -8.57 11.74
CA TYR A 132 -24.29 -9.89 11.19
C TYR A 132 -23.20 -10.94 11.45
N GLY A 133 -22.19 -10.62 12.24
CA GLY A 133 -21.09 -11.53 12.58
C GLY A 133 -20.05 -11.71 11.45
N ARG A 134 -20.02 -10.83 10.44
CA ARG A 134 -19.02 -10.91 9.36
C ARG A 134 -17.79 -10.12 9.75
N ALA A 135 -16.63 -10.77 9.67
CA ALA A 135 -15.36 -10.09 9.85
C ALA A 135 -15.02 -9.26 8.61
N THR A 136 -14.58 -8.03 8.85
CA THR A 136 -13.97 -7.15 7.86
C THR A 136 -12.63 -6.68 8.39
N PHE A 137 -11.68 -6.46 7.50
CA PHE A 137 -10.32 -6.09 7.88
C PHE A 137 -9.97 -4.75 7.26
N ASP A 138 -9.60 -3.82 8.11
CA ASP A 138 -9.12 -2.49 7.71
C ASP A 138 -7.67 -2.30 8.13
N LEU A 139 -6.94 -1.50 7.39
CA LEU A 139 -5.61 -1.10 7.79
C LEU A 139 -5.67 -0.22 9.04
N GLN A 140 -4.91 -0.57 10.08
CA GLN A 140 -4.82 0.19 11.32
C GLN A 140 -4.04 1.49 11.10
N ILE A 141 -4.72 2.51 10.60
CA ILE A 141 -4.22 3.88 10.47
C ILE A 141 -5.24 4.83 11.10
N GLU A 142 -4.73 5.78 11.88
CA GLU A 142 -5.55 6.88 12.39
C GLU A 142 -6.18 7.64 11.20
N GLY A 143 -7.51 7.78 11.21
CA GLY A 143 -8.27 8.40 10.12
C GLY A 143 -8.65 7.43 8.98
N ALA A 144 -9.95 7.20 8.84
CA ALA A 144 -10.51 6.20 7.90
C ALA A 144 -10.22 6.48 6.42
N LYS A 145 -9.86 7.72 6.03
CA LYS A 145 -9.64 8.10 4.64
C LYS A 145 -8.40 7.45 4.06
N THR A 146 -7.27 7.54 4.75
CA THR A 146 -5.98 7.03 4.28
C THR A 146 -6.02 5.53 4.02
N GLY A 147 -6.61 4.75 4.94
CA GLY A 147 -6.72 3.29 4.77
C GLY A 147 -7.55 2.87 3.56
N ARG A 148 -8.55 3.68 3.17
CA ARG A 148 -9.40 3.41 1.99
C ARG A 148 -8.72 3.80 0.67
N GLU A 149 -7.90 4.84 0.67
CA GLU A 149 -7.24 5.36 -0.53
C GLU A 149 -5.93 4.64 -0.85
N LEU A 150 -5.25 4.09 0.17
CA LEU A 150 -3.96 3.41 0.02
C LEU A 150 -3.97 2.30 -1.05
N PRO A 151 -4.98 1.41 -1.13
CA PRO A 151 -5.02 0.40 -2.19
C PRO A 151 -5.04 0.97 -3.61
N GLY A 152 -5.47 2.23 -3.77
CA GLY A 152 -5.43 2.95 -5.05
C GLY A 152 -4.02 3.40 -5.46
N ILE A 153 -3.14 3.65 -4.49
CA ILE A 153 -1.78 4.13 -4.71
C ILE A 153 -0.82 3.00 -5.05
N VAL A 154 -0.91 1.87 -4.34
CA VAL A 154 0.00 0.74 -4.49
C VAL A 154 -0.42 -0.18 -5.63
N ASP A 155 0.54 -0.87 -6.22
CA ASP A 155 0.27 -1.85 -7.26
C ASP A 155 -0.28 -3.16 -6.69
N GLU A 156 0.27 -3.61 -5.57
CA GLU A 156 -0.09 -4.85 -4.91
C GLU A 156 -0.53 -4.61 -3.46
N VAL A 157 -1.57 -5.32 -3.03
CA VAL A 157 -1.98 -5.41 -1.62
C VAL A 157 -1.97 -6.88 -1.25
N ILE A 158 -1.17 -7.23 -0.24
CA ILE A 158 -0.92 -8.61 0.14
C ILE A 158 -1.12 -8.75 1.65
N THR A 159 -2.03 -9.63 2.04
CA THR A 159 -2.24 -9.94 3.45
C THR A 159 -1.50 -11.22 3.83
N MET A 160 -0.58 -11.12 4.78
CA MET A 160 0.08 -12.28 5.38
C MET A 160 -0.73 -12.78 6.57
N THR A 161 -1.14 -14.04 6.55
CA THR A 161 -1.97 -14.63 7.59
C THR A 161 -1.70 -16.13 7.79
N ASN A 162 -2.22 -16.69 8.87
CA ASN A 162 -2.27 -18.13 9.07
C ASN A 162 -3.53 -18.68 8.40
N LEU A 163 -3.36 -19.69 7.57
CA LEU A 163 -4.41 -20.36 6.83
C LEU A 163 -4.49 -21.81 7.28
N THR A 164 -5.63 -22.45 7.01
CA THR A 164 -5.83 -23.87 7.29
C THR A 164 -6.14 -24.56 5.96
N SER A 165 -5.39 -25.59 5.62
CA SER A 165 -5.64 -26.44 4.44
C SER A 165 -6.83 -27.39 4.67
N ASP A 166 -7.29 -28.02 3.61
CA ASP A 166 -8.45 -28.91 3.64
C ASP A 166 -8.24 -30.15 4.55
N ASP A 167 -6.98 -30.54 4.76
CA ASP A 167 -6.57 -31.60 5.70
C ASP A 167 -6.38 -31.12 7.15
N GLY A 168 -6.70 -29.84 7.43
CA GLY A 168 -6.64 -29.25 8.76
C GLY A 168 -5.25 -28.77 9.19
N GLN A 169 -4.23 -28.81 8.32
CA GLN A 169 -2.90 -28.30 8.65
C GLN A 169 -2.90 -26.76 8.59
N GLN A 170 -2.24 -26.16 9.58
CA GLN A 170 -2.04 -24.70 9.61
C GLN A 170 -0.72 -24.34 8.93
N PHE A 171 -0.78 -23.32 8.09
CA PHE A 171 0.38 -22.78 7.42
C PHE A 171 0.26 -21.25 7.28
N ARG A 172 1.38 -20.59 7.11
CA ARG A 172 1.41 -19.16 6.83
C ARG A 172 1.43 -18.95 5.32
N GLY A 173 0.58 -18.04 4.82
CA GLY A 173 0.49 -17.73 3.40
C GLY A 173 0.28 -16.23 3.15
N PHE A 174 0.52 -15.83 1.91
CA PHE A 174 0.12 -14.54 1.36
C PHE A 174 -1.20 -14.69 0.64
N VAL A 175 -2.22 -13.91 1.02
CA VAL A 175 -3.48 -13.76 0.29
C VAL A 175 -3.33 -12.60 -0.67
N CYS A 176 -3.48 -12.88 -1.99
CA CYS A 176 -3.16 -11.94 -3.05
C CYS A 176 -4.38 -11.52 -3.90
N HIS A 177 -5.51 -12.20 -3.81
CA HIS A 177 -6.69 -11.88 -4.58
C HIS A 177 -7.78 -11.20 -3.75
N THR A 178 -8.40 -10.17 -4.33
CA THR A 178 -9.52 -9.44 -3.71
C THR A 178 -10.70 -10.37 -3.41
N MET A 179 -10.99 -11.32 -4.30
CA MET A 179 -12.04 -12.30 -4.09
C MET A 179 -11.50 -13.51 -3.31
N ASN A 180 -11.37 -13.36 -1.99
CA ASN A 180 -10.97 -14.43 -1.10
C ASN A 180 -12.06 -14.70 -0.04
N GLN A 181 -12.14 -15.94 0.42
CA GLN A 181 -13.20 -16.38 1.35
C GLN A 181 -13.06 -15.80 2.76
N TRP A 182 -11.89 -15.23 3.10
CA TRP A 182 -11.61 -14.71 4.44
C TRP A 182 -11.89 -13.21 4.59
N GLY A 183 -12.16 -12.49 3.48
CA GLY A 183 -12.42 -11.06 3.49
C GLY A 183 -11.17 -10.20 3.73
N TYR A 184 -9.97 -10.76 3.56
CA TYR A 184 -8.72 -9.99 3.68
C TYR A 184 -8.56 -9.00 2.53
N PRO A 185 -8.05 -7.79 2.80
CA PRO A 185 -7.68 -6.86 1.76
C PRO A 185 -6.56 -7.43 0.90
N ALA A 186 -6.79 -7.52 -0.40
CA ALA A 186 -5.80 -8.01 -1.34
C ALA A 186 -6.04 -7.40 -2.72
N LYS A 187 -4.97 -7.23 -3.51
CA LYS A 187 -5.00 -6.72 -4.88
C LYS A 187 -3.75 -7.21 -5.59
N ASP A 188 -3.92 -7.74 -6.78
CA ASP A 188 -2.84 -8.09 -7.69
C ASP A 188 -3.04 -7.35 -9.02
N ARG A 189 -2.21 -6.33 -9.26
CA ARG A 189 -2.20 -5.61 -10.53
C ARG A 189 -1.41 -6.37 -11.59
N SER A 190 -0.45 -7.20 -11.20
CA SER A 190 0.33 -8.01 -12.13
C SER A 190 -0.51 -9.08 -12.83
N GLY A 191 -1.59 -9.53 -12.19
CA GLY A 191 -2.45 -10.63 -12.64
C GLY A 191 -1.75 -12.00 -12.66
N ARG A 192 -0.59 -12.12 -12.00
CA ARG A 192 0.27 -13.31 -12.05
C ARG A 192 0.28 -14.12 -10.77
N LEU A 193 -0.25 -13.55 -9.69
CA LEU A 193 -0.27 -14.21 -8.40
C LEU A 193 -1.44 -15.20 -8.33
N ASP A 194 -1.27 -16.27 -7.60
CA ASP A 194 -2.36 -17.15 -7.20
C ASP A 194 -3.10 -16.55 -5.99
N MET A 195 -4.26 -17.07 -5.66
CA MET A 195 -5.03 -16.60 -4.50
C MET A 195 -4.22 -16.67 -3.22
N ILE A 196 -3.43 -17.74 -3.07
CA ILE A 196 -2.51 -17.95 -1.94
C ILE A 196 -1.11 -18.19 -2.51
N GLU A 197 -0.16 -17.44 -2.00
CA GLU A 197 1.26 -17.57 -2.34
C GLU A 197 2.10 -17.94 -1.12
N GLU A 198 3.25 -18.55 -1.37
CA GLU A 198 4.25 -18.80 -0.32
C GLU A 198 4.68 -17.46 0.31
N PRO A 199 4.80 -17.37 1.65
CA PRO A 199 5.13 -16.12 2.33
C PRO A 199 6.62 -15.78 2.19
N HIS A 200 7.04 -15.58 0.95
CA HIS A 200 8.41 -15.24 0.55
C HIS A 200 8.40 -14.10 -0.47
N LEU A 201 8.62 -12.86 0.01
CA LEU A 201 8.55 -11.65 -0.83
C LEU A 201 9.42 -11.73 -2.09
N GLY A 202 10.65 -12.25 -1.99
CA GLY A 202 11.55 -12.36 -3.15
C GLY A 202 10.98 -13.25 -4.26
N LYS A 203 10.38 -14.39 -3.93
CA LYS A 203 9.72 -15.28 -4.91
C LYS A 203 8.48 -14.60 -5.48
N LEU A 204 7.71 -13.90 -4.65
CA LEU A 204 6.54 -13.16 -5.08
C LEU A 204 6.91 -12.08 -6.10
N MET A 205 7.92 -11.25 -5.79
CA MET A 205 8.42 -10.19 -6.68
C MET A 205 8.96 -10.77 -7.99
N GLN A 206 9.68 -11.88 -7.92
CA GLN A 206 10.17 -12.58 -9.11
C GLN A 206 9.02 -13.08 -9.98
N LYS A 207 7.96 -13.63 -9.37
CA LYS A 207 6.76 -14.10 -10.08
C LYS A 207 6.04 -12.93 -10.77
N MET A 208 5.86 -11.80 -10.09
CA MET A 208 5.26 -10.59 -10.67
C MET A 208 6.08 -10.02 -11.83
N SER A 209 7.42 -10.06 -11.74
CA SER A 209 8.33 -9.48 -12.74
C SER A 209 8.64 -10.45 -13.89
N SER A 210 8.38 -11.76 -13.74
CA SER A 210 8.67 -12.75 -14.76
C SER A 210 7.84 -12.49 -16.00
N GLY A 211 8.49 -12.34 -17.16
CA GLY A 211 7.82 -12.11 -18.46
C GLY A 211 7.03 -13.32 -18.99
N VAL A 212 6.64 -14.26 -18.15
CA VAL A 212 5.81 -15.41 -18.54
C VAL A 212 4.40 -14.90 -18.87
N PRO A 213 3.85 -15.18 -20.07
CA PRO A 213 2.50 -14.77 -20.43
C PRO A 213 1.52 -15.28 -19.38
N GLN A 214 0.56 -14.44 -19.05
CA GLN A 214 -0.61 -14.90 -18.29
C GLN A 214 -1.18 -16.11 -19.02
N VAL A 215 -1.36 -17.22 -18.31
CA VAL A 215 -2.29 -18.24 -18.78
C VAL A 215 -3.63 -17.53 -18.90
N GLU A 216 -4.19 -17.46 -20.12
CA GLU A 216 -5.53 -16.92 -20.32
C GLU A 216 -6.46 -17.69 -19.38
N ARG A 217 -6.79 -17.08 -18.25
CA ARG A 217 -7.83 -17.63 -17.37
C ARG A 217 -9.14 -17.36 -18.11
N PRO A 218 -9.88 -18.39 -18.52
CA PRO A 218 -11.16 -18.17 -19.17
C PRO A 218 -11.99 -17.29 -18.24
N MET A 219 -12.49 -16.17 -18.75
CA MET A 219 -13.39 -15.33 -17.99
C MET A 219 -14.53 -16.20 -17.49
N ALA A 220 -14.94 -16.05 -16.23
CA ALA A 220 -15.99 -16.85 -15.61
C ALA A 220 -17.38 -16.64 -16.28
N PHE A 221 -17.45 -15.73 -17.24
CA PHE A 221 -18.61 -15.50 -18.10
C PHE A 221 -18.31 -16.09 -19.47
N THR A 222 -18.75 -17.31 -19.69
CA THR A 222 -18.95 -17.82 -21.04
C THR A 222 -19.97 -16.91 -21.71
N ASN A 223 -19.60 -16.23 -22.78
CA ASN A 223 -20.56 -15.58 -23.65
C ASN A 223 -21.61 -16.64 -24.02
N PRO A 224 -22.91 -16.37 -23.90
CA PRO A 224 -23.95 -17.28 -24.42
C PRO A 224 -24.01 -17.13 -25.93
N THR A 225 -22.96 -17.55 -26.62
CA THR A 225 -22.92 -17.53 -28.06
C THR A 225 -22.47 -18.90 -28.53
N GLU A 226 -23.42 -19.52 -29.16
CA GLU A 226 -23.47 -20.76 -29.96
C GLU A 226 -24.26 -21.88 -29.30
N VAL A 227 -25.58 -21.61 -29.14
CA VAL A 227 -26.53 -22.67 -29.30
C VAL A 227 -26.51 -22.94 -30.82
N SER A 228 -25.77 -23.94 -31.25
CA SER A 228 -25.88 -24.50 -32.59
C SER A 228 -27.31 -24.98 -32.75
N ILE A 229 -28.08 -24.26 -33.59
CA ILE A 229 -29.37 -24.75 -34.10
C ILE A 229 -29.00 -25.94 -34.96
N ALA A 230 -29.23 -27.14 -34.42
CA ALA A 230 -29.22 -28.36 -35.21
C ALA A 230 -30.34 -28.22 -36.24
N GLU A 231 -29.98 -27.99 -37.50
CA GLU A 231 -30.92 -28.11 -38.62
C GLU A 231 -31.49 -29.52 -38.61
N GLY A 232 -32.77 -29.59 -38.32
CA GLY A 232 -33.52 -30.82 -38.43
C GLY A 232 -33.64 -31.23 -39.90
N ASP A 233 -33.04 -32.34 -40.26
CA ASP A 233 -33.27 -33.03 -41.50
C ASP A 233 -34.76 -33.36 -41.62
N ASN A 234 -35.48 -32.60 -42.43
CA ASN A 234 -36.73 -32.96 -42.98
C ASN A 234 -36.49 -33.74 -44.28
N ASN A 235 -36.34 -35.06 -44.17
CA ASN A 235 -36.57 -35.99 -45.26
C ASN A 235 -37.85 -36.75 -44.96
N ASN A 236 -38.91 -36.35 -45.60
CA ASN A 236 -40.06 -37.23 -45.90
C ASN A 236 -40.41 -37.11 -47.38
N ALA A 237 -40.12 -38.19 -48.09
CA ALA A 237 -40.77 -38.54 -49.30
C ALA A 237 -41.99 -39.40 -48.98
#